data_ef8644b1d66d5e9f7865ed491fdfeec2
#
_entry.id   ef8644b1d66d5e9f7865ed491fdfeec2
#
_cell.length_a   1.000
_cell.length_b   1.000
_cell.length_c   1.000
_cell.angle_alpha   90.00
_cell.angle_beta   90.00
_cell.angle_gamma   90.00
#
_symmetry.space_group_name_H-M   'P 1'
#
loop_
_entity.id
_entity.type
_entity.pdbx_description
1 polymer ?
#
loop_
_entity_poly.entity_id
_entity_poly.type
_entity_poly.pdbx_seq_one_letter_code
_entity_poly.pdbx_strand_id
1 'polypeptide(L)'
;MRVAAIRTGMLALLTMLLAVSASVFAQNAANLKKDMIGQWELSTAERGKTCVVTLKPDTTPQGMKLELEPGCANALPFTKDIVAWGIKGLDIVRMQDASGQSVIDFTEVESGILEGRRSGEGIYLLQNLAAARALTRSMDQMIGNWAMVRGSGAVICTLTLTNTEAGGDNFAVFVKPSCDATVVAFAPTLWRLERGEMLLMSAR
;
A
#
# COMPACT_ATOMS: atom_id res chain seq x y z
N MET A 1 12.20 43.36 50.00
CA MET A 1 11.05 43.13 49.12
C MET A 1 11.48 42.92 47.66
N ARG A 2 12.29 41.89 47.32
CA ARG A 2 12.74 41.61 45.93
C ARG A 2 12.71 40.12 45.55
N VAL A 3 12.11 39.25 46.34
CA VAL A 3 12.13 37.79 46.12
C VAL A 3 10.79 37.23 45.54
N ALA A 4 9.70 38.03 45.60
CA ALA A 4 8.38 37.58 45.15
C ALA A 4 8.16 37.65 43.62
N ALA A 5 8.88 38.54 42.92
CA ALA A 5 8.69 38.76 41.47
C ALA A 5 9.29 37.68 40.57
N ILE A 6 10.31 36.94 41.05
CA ILE A 6 11.03 35.91 40.24
C ILE A 6 10.25 34.61 40.20
N ARG A 7 9.48 34.25 41.23
CA ARG A 7 8.67 33.01 41.29
C ARG A 7 7.43 33.02 40.38
N THR A 8 6.81 34.17 40.20
CA THR A 8 5.64 34.31 39.31
C THR A 8 6.01 34.26 37.83
N GLY A 9 7.20 34.82 37.45
CA GLY A 9 7.67 34.78 36.07
C GLY A 9 8.04 33.36 35.60
N MET A 10 8.61 32.54 36.48
CA MET A 10 9.03 31.18 36.18
C MET A 10 7.85 30.20 36.01
N LEU A 11 6.77 30.40 36.77
CA LEU A 11 5.54 29.63 36.61
C LEU A 11 4.79 29.93 35.31
N ALA A 12 4.77 31.20 34.89
CA ALA A 12 4.15 31.63 33.64
C ALA A 12 4.90 31.12 32.40
N LEU A 13 6.25 31.05 32.46
CA LEU A 13 7.04 30.49 31.36
C LEU A 13 6.85 28.96 31.23
N LEU A 14 6.72 28.24 32.34
CA LEU A 14 6.56 26.81 32.33
C LEU A 14 5.19 26.38 31.77
N THR A 15 4.13 27.15 32.06
CA THR A 15 2.77 26.88 31.52
C THR A 15 2.69 27.21 30.03
N MET A 16 3.44 28.19 29.53
CA MET A 16 3.45 28.55 28.11
C MET A 16 4.18 27.50 27.24
N LEU A 17 5.24 26.86 27.75
CA LEU A 17 5.95 25.78 27.05
C LEU A 17 5.08 24.50 26.92
N LEU A 18 4.26 24.17 27.89
CA LEU A 18 3.37 23.01 27.85
C LEU A 18 2.21 23.18 26.85
N ALA A 19 1.72 24.41 26.66
CA ALA A 19 0.65 24.70 25.71
C ALA A 19 1.10 24.60 24.24
N VAL A 20 2.36 24.91 23.93
CA VAL A 20 2.92 24.83 22.56
C VAL A 20 3.06 23.38 22.12
N SER A 21 3.46 22.48 23.01
CA SER A 21 3.65 21.06 22.71
C SER A 21 2.32 20.37 22.32
N ALA A 22 1.25 20.65 23.02
CA ALA A 22 -0.07 20.04 22.75
C ALA A 22 -0.63 20.46 21.37
N SER A 23 -0.33 21.65 20.90
CA SER A 23 -0.79 22.17 19.61
C SER A 23 -0.12 21.46 18.42
N VAL A 24 1.17 21.14 18.53
CA VAL A 24 1.92 20.47 17.46
C VAL A 24 1.43 19.03 17.27
N PHE A 25 1.16 18.32 18.36
CA PHE A 25 0.63 16.95 18.29
C PHE A 25 -0.75 16.85 17.67
N ALA A 26 -1.66 17.77 18.03
CA ALA A 26 -2.99 17.82 17.46
C ALA A 26 -2.97 18.13 15.95
N GLN A 27 -2.01 18.92 15.51
CA GLN A 27 -1.86 19.31 14.12
C GLN A 27 -1.34 18.16 13.25
N ASN A 28 -0.43 17.33 13.76
CA ASN A 28 0.08 16.16 13.02
C ASN A 28 -1.03 15.11 12.80
N ALA A 29 -1.81 14.78 13.81
CA ALA A 29 -2.93 13.84 13.67
C ALA A 29 -4.02 14.37 12.73
N ALA A 30 -4.29 15.70 12.74
CA ALA A 30 -5.24 16.33 11.83
C ALA A 30 -4.75 16.33 10.38
N ASN A 31 -3.46 16.54 10.15
CA ASN A 31 -2.85 16.47 8.82
C ASN A 31 -2.89 15.03 8.29
N LEU A 32 -2.45 14.05 9.08
CA LEU A 32 -2.52 12.63 8.70
C LEU A 32 -3.96 12.23 8.35
N LYS A 33 -4.94 12.64 9.16
CA LYS A 33 -6.35 12.40 8.87
C LYS A 33 -6.76 12.94 7.50
N LYS A 34 -6.33 14.14 7.15
CA LYS A 34 -6.62 14.78 5.87
C LYS A 34 -5.95 14.05 4.71
N ASP A 35 -4.70 13.65 4.88
CA ASP A 35 -3.88 12.98 3.87
C ASP A 35 -4.40 11.56 3.59
N MET A 36 -5.03 10.94 4.57
CA MET A 36 -5.65 9.61 4.42
C MET A 36 -6.98 9.61 3.68
N ILE A 37 -7.66 10.77 3.50
CA ILE A 37 -8.94 10.82 2.78
C ILE A 37 -8.73 10.50 1.32
N GLY A 38 -9.45 9.49 0.79
CA GLY A 38 -9.35 9.08 -0.60
C GLY A 38 -9.38 7.57 -0.79
N GLN A 39 -8.92 7.13 -1.96
CA GLN A 39 -8.89 5.72 -2.31
C GLN A 39 -7.52 5.09 -2.03
N TRP A 40 -7.57 3.94 -1.39
CA TRP A 40 -6.41 3.17 -0.97
C TRP A 40 -6.53 1.73 -1.45
N GLU A 41 -5.42 1.13 -1.86
CA GLU A 41 -5.32 -0.30 -2.08
C GLU A 41 -4.87 -0.97 -0.78
N LEU A 42 -5.70 -1.87 -0.27
CA LEU A 42 -5.38 -2.78 0.82
C LEU A 42 -4.98 -4.12 0.20
N SER A 43 -3.80 -4.63 0.52
CA SER A 43 -3.27 -5.85 -0.09
C SER A 43 -2.50 -6.72 0.91
N THR A 44 -2.33 -8.01 0.56
CA THR A 44 -1.26 -8.82 1.18
C THR A 44 0.12 -8.27 0.78
N ALA A 45 1.17 -8.59 1.54
CA ALA A 45 2.53 -8.11 1.27
C ALA A 45 3.00 -8.45 -0.16
N GLU A 46 2.62 -9.62 -0.67
CA GLU A 46 2.94 -10.08 -2.03
C GLU A 46 1.99 -9.53 -3.10
N ARG A 47 1.03 -8.68 -2.71
CA ARG A 47 -0.03 -8.13 -3.58
C ARG A 47 -0.85 -9.17 -4.35
N GLY A 48 -0.80 -10.45 -3.95
CA GLY A 48 -1.58 -11.54 -4.53
C GLY A 48 -3.09 -11.42 -4.30
N LYS A 49 -3.48 -10.68 -3.25
CA LYS A 49 -4.87 -10.34 -2.93
C LYS A 49 -4.96 -8.86 -2.65
N THR A 50 -5.88 -8.18 -3.34
CA THR A 50 -6.05 -6.73 -3.25
C THR A 50 -7.51 -6.34 -3.06
N CYS A 51 -7.74 -5.19 -2.46
CA CYS A 51 -9.06 -4.62 -2.20
C CYS A 51 -8.95 -3.09 -2.20
N VAL A 52 -9.88 -2.41 -2.85
CA VAL A 52 -9.94 -0.96 -2.80
C VAL A 52 -10.81 -0.51 -1.62
N VAL A 53 -10.24 0.36 -0.81
CA VAL A 53 -10.88 0.98 0.35
C VAL A 53 -10.98 2.49 0.11
N THR A 54 -12.15 3.08 0.26
CA THR A 54 -12.33 4.53 0.22
C THR A 54 -12.50 5.07 1.63
N LEU A 55 -11.53 5.84 2.10
CA LEU A 55 -11.55 6.49 3.41
C LEU A 55 -12.23 7.87 3.26
N LYS A 56 -13.30 8.11 4.02
CA LYS A 56 -14.12 9.32 3.94
C LYS A 56 -13.99 10.20 5.20
N PRO A 57 -14.20 11.51 5.09
CA PRO A 57 -14.13 12.42 6.23
C PRO A 57 -15.36 12.35 7.15
N ASP A 58 -16.47 11.77 6.68
CA ASP A 58 -17.72 11.71 7.41
C ASP A 58 -17.57 10.89 8.68
N THR A 59 -18.15 11.38 9.79
CA THR A 59 -18.11 10.71 11.10
C THR A 59 -19.24 9.72 11.27
N THR A 60 -18.94 8.61 11.93
CA THR A 60 -19.89 7.60 12.39
C THR A 60 -19.73 7.40 13.90
N PRO A 61 -20.62 6.69 14.59
CA PRO A 61 -20.45 6.40 16.01
C PRO A 61 -19.14 5.68 16.36
N GLN A 62 -18.59 4.87 15.42
CA GLN A 62 -17.38 4.10 15.63
C GLN A 62 -16.10 4.81 15.15
N GLY A 63 -16.21 5.91 14.38
CA GLY A 63 -15.06 6.59 13.82
C GLY A 63 -15.42 7.37 12.57
N MET A 64 -14.58 7.31 11.53
CA MET A 64 -14.87 7.90 10.22
C MET A 64 -15.36 6.81 9.27
N LYS A 65 -16.22 7.22 8.33
CA LYS A 65 -16.80 6.34 7.33
C LYS A 65 -15.74 5.79 6.38
N LEU A 66 -15.82 4.49 6.07
CA LEU A 66 -15.09 3.89 4.97
C LEU A 66 -16.05 3.11 4.07
N GLU A 67 -15.66 2.93 2.83
CA GLU A 67 -16.37 2.09 1.87
C GLU A 67 -15.40 1.07 1.30
N LEU A 68 -15.84 -0.17 1.25
CA LEU A 68 -15.10 -1.28 0.67
C LEU A 68 -15.67 -1.60 -0.71
N GLU A 69 -14.81 -1.84 -1.69
CA GLU A 69 -15.22 -2.29 -3.01
C GLU A 69 -15.91 -3.67 -2.91
N PRO A 70 -16.92 -3.94 -3.76
CA PRO A 70 -17.51 -5.27 -3.86
C PRO A 70 -16.45 -6.34 -4.11
N GLY A 71 -16.46 -7.42 -3.32
CA GLY A 71 -15.47 -8.49 -3.41
C GLY A 71 -14.31 -8.39 -2.41
N CYS A 72 -14.15 -7.29 -1.69
CA CYS A 72 -13.13 -7.15 -0.63
C CYS A 72 -13.16 -8.32 0.37
N ALA A 73 -14.35 -8.69 0.86
CA ALA A 73 -14.51 -9.80 1.80
C ALA A 73 -14.12 -11.17 1.21
N ASN A 74 -14.19 -11.34 -0.12
CA ASN A 74 -13.72 -12.55 -0.79
C ASN A 74 -12.21 -12.59 -0.92
N ALA A 75 -11.59 -11.44 -1.25
CA ALA A 75 -10.14 -11.32 -1.39
C ALA A 75 -9.45 -11.35 -0.01
N LEU A 76 -9.95 -10.55 0.93
CA LEU A 76 -9.42 -10.36 2.27
C LEU A 76 -10.57 -10.55 3.30
N PRO A 77 -10.81 -11.77 3.79
CA PRO A 77 -12.02 -12.11 4.57
C PRO A 77 -12.25 -11.27 5.83
N PHE A 78 -11.20 -10.77 6.47
CA PHE A 78 -11.31 -9.92 7.67
C PHE A 78 -11.94 -8.55 7.40
N THR A 79 -11.96 -8.10 6.14
CA THR A 79 -12.52 -6.80 5.77
C THR A 79 -14.01 -6.69 6.01
N LYS A 80 -14.73 -7.83 6.08
CA LYS A 80 -16.16 -7.88 6.43
C LYS A 80 -16.48 -7.31 7.82
N ASP A 81 -15.50 -7.33 8.72
CA ASP A 81 -15.66 -6.87 10.09
C ASP A 81 -15.33 -5.36 10.22
N ILE A 82 -14.77 -4.73 9.17
CA ILE A 82 -14.40 -3.32 9.20
C ILE A 82 -15.63 -2.44 8.89
N VAL A 83 -15.94 -1.53 9.81
CA VAL A 83 -17.08 -0.61 9.64
C VAL A 83 -16.68 0.88 9.70
N ALA A 84 -15.49 1.18 10.26
CA ALA A 84 -15.02 2.56 10.43
C ALA A 84 -13.49 2.61 10.41
N TRP A 85 -12.96 3.82 10.20
CA TRP A 85 -11.54 4.10 10.33
C TRP A 85 -11.26 5.31 11.22
N GLY A 86 -10.03 5.48 11.65
CA GLY A 86 -9.63 6.61 12.47
C GLY A 86 -8.13 6.68 12.66
N ILE A 87 -7.67 7.73 13.33
CA ILE A 87 -6.29 7.90 13.75
C ILE A 87 -6.18 7.60 15.25
N LYS A 88 -5.26 6.71 15.60
CA LYS A 88 -4.89 6.39 16.99
C LYS A 88 -3.54 7.02 17.28
N GLY A 89 -3.46 7.81 18.34
CA GLY A 89 -2.23 8.53 18.64
C GLY A 89 -1.93 9.59 17.59
N LEU A 90 -0.71 9.58 17.04
CA LEU A 90 -0.22 10.60 16.12
C LEU A 90 -0.07 10.09 14.68
N ASP A 91 0.11 8.79 14.50
CA ASP A 91 0.67 8.18 13.29
C ASP A 91 0.05 6.81 12.92
N ILE A 92 -0.91 6.30 13.69
CA ILE A 92 -1.53 5.00 13.45
C ILE A 92 -2.88 5.19 12.77
N VAL A 93 -3.03 4.65 11.57
CA VAL A 93 -4.30 4.52 10.88
C VAL A 93 -4.97 3.22 11.33
N ARG A 94 -6.10 3.35 12.01
CA ARG A 94 -6.84 2.21 12.56
C ARG A 94 -8.08 1.94 11.73
N MET A 95 -8.32 0.68 11.38
CA MET A 95 -9.61 0.18 10.91
C MET A 95 -10.28 -0.61 12.03
N GLN A 96 -11.57 -0.35 12.26
CA GLN A 96 -12.31 -0.80 13.47
C GLN A 96 -13.58 -1.52 13.09
N ASP A 97 -13.99 -2.41 14.00
CA ASP A 97 -15.25 -3.13 13.93
C ASP A 97 -16.43 -2.31 14.54
N ALA A 98 -17.61 -2.91 14.54
CA ALA A 98 -18.84 -2.30 15.08
C ALA A 98 -18.76 -2.01 16.60
N SER A 99 -17.87 -2.66 17.34
CA SER A 99 -17.63 -2.40 18.75
C SER A 99 -16.57 -1.32 18.99
N GLY A 100 -15.94 -0.79 17.92
CA GLY A 100 -14.85 0.18 17.99
C GLY A 100 -13.49 -0.44 18.29
N GLN A 101 -13.38 -1.78 18.23
CA GLN A 101 -12.12 -2.47 18.41
C GLN A 101 -11.31 -2.49 17.13
N SER A 102 -9.98 -2.55 17.26
CA SER A 102 -9.09 -2.63 16.11
C SER A 102 -9.23 -3.97 15.39
N VAL A 103 -9.58 -3.92 14.12
CA VAL A 103 -9.44 -5.04 13.20
C VAL A 103 -8.01 -5.11 12.68
N ILE A 104 -7.44 -3.94 12.32
CA ILE A 104 -6.04 -3.79 11.92
C ILE A 104 -5.59 -2.34 12.17
N ASP A 105 -4.36 -2.18 12.65
CA ASP A 105 -3.66 -0.91 12.82
C ASP A 105 -2.53 -0.83 11.79
N PHE A 106 -2.40 0.30 11.09
CA PHE A 106 -1.38 0.57 10.08
C PHE A 106 -0.45 1.69 10.53
N THR A 107 0.86 1.52 10.31
CA THR A 107 1.88 2.55 10.49
C THR A 107 2.63 2.76 9.18
N GLU A 108 3.01 3.99 8.88
CA GLU A 108 3.78 4.30 7.68
C GLU A 108 5.20 3.72 7.80
N VAL A 109 5.61 2.98 6.78
CA VAL A 109 6.96 2.37 6.68
C VAL A 109 7.79 3.05 5.59
N GLU A 110 7.13 3.52 4.53
CA GLU A 110 7.68 4.35 3.46
C GLU A 110 6.64 5.39 3.05
N SER A 111 7.06 6.46 2.38
CA SER A 111 6.16 7.53 1.97
C SER A 111 4.97 6.99 1.16
N GLY A 112 3.78 7.08 1.75
CA GLY A 112 2.53 6.63 1.14
C GLY A 112 2.28 5.12 1.19
N ILE A 113 3.13 4.35 1.89
CA ILE A 113 2.95 2.91 2.14
C ILE A 113 2.85 2.67 3.64
N LEU A 114 1.72 2.16 4.08
CA LEU A 114 1.48 1.81 5.47
C LEU A 114 1.42 0.29 5.62
N GLU A 115 2.08 -0.23 6.66
CA GLU A 115 2.09 -1.65 7.01
C GLU A 115 1.21 -1.91 8.23
N GLY A 116 0.39 -2.97 8.15
CA GLY A 116 -0.40 -3.49 9.25
C GLY A 116 -0.19 -4.99 9.40
N ARG A 117 -0.23 -5.48 10.65
CA ARG A 117 -0.07 -6.91 10.97
C ARG A 117 -1.32 -7.47 11.60
N ARG A 118 -1.71 -8.65 11.17
CA ARG A 118 -2.75 -9.46 11.82
C ARG A 118 -2.12 -10.76 12.34
N SER A 119 -2.32 -11.02 13.63
CA SER A 119 -1.77 -12.22 14.26
C SER A 119 -2.28 -13.50 13.58
N GLY A 120 -1.36 -14.36 13.15
CA GLY A 120 -1.68 -15.62 12.47
C GLY A 120 -2.06 -15.50 10.99
N GLU A 121 -2.23 -14.28 10.45
CA GLU A 121 -2.65 -14.06 9.06
C GLU A 121 -1.55 -13.39 8.20
N GLY A 122 -0.62 -12.63 8.82
CA GLY A 122 0.50 -12.04 8.12
C GLY A 122 0.50 -10.51 8.05
N ILE A 123 1.21 -9.99 7.06
CA ILE A 123 1.41 -8.56 6.81
C ILE A 123 0.48 -8.10 5.70
N TYR A 124 -0.09 -6.92 5.90
CA TYR A 124 -0.93 -6.23 4.94
C TYR A 124 -0.36 -4.83 4.67
N LEU A 125 -0.52 -4.37 3.44
CA LEU A 125 -0.12 -3.04 3.01
C LEU A 125 -1.37 -2.21 2.70
N LEU A 126 -1.33 -0.95 3.07
CA LEU A 126 -2.31 0.07 2.69
C LEU A 126 -1.56 1.16 1.94
N GLN A 127 -1.83 1.30 0.64
CA GLN A 127 -1.13 2.19 -0.25
C GLN A 127 -2.10 3.09 -1.00
N ASN A 128 -1.75 4.37 -1.22
CA ASN A 128 -2.57 5.26 -2.04
C ASN A 128 -2.82 4.63 -3.41
N LEU A 129 -4.09 4.56 -3.83
CA LEU A 129 -4.48 3.82 -5.04
C LEU A 129 -3.82 4.37 -6.32
N ALA A 130 -3.68 5.69 -6.43
CA ALA A 130 -3.03 6.31 -7.58
C ALA A 130 -1.53 5.94 -7.63
N ALA A 131 -0.85 5.94 -6.48
CA ALA A 131 0.54 5.52 -6.37
C ALA A 131 0.69 4.02 -6.65
N ALA A 132 -0.20 3.17 -6.10
CA ALA A 132 -0.21 1.74 -6.35
C ALA A 132 -0.37 1.42 -7.85
N ARG A 133 -1.26 2.13 -8.53
CA ARG A 133 -1.48 2.01 -9.99
C ARG A 133 -0.33 2.57 -10.82
N ALA A 134 0.31 3.65 -10.36
CA ALA A 134 1.47 4.22 -11.04
C ALA A 134 2.68 3.28 -11.03
N LEU A 135 2.80 2.41 -10.02
CA LEU A 135 3.81 1.34 -9.97
C LEU A 135 3.47 0.18 -10.92
N THR A 136 2.21 0.07 -11.35
CA THR A 136 1.77 -0.94 -12.31
C THR A 136 2.08 -0.43 -13.71
N ARG A 137 3.05 -1.03 -14.40
CA ARG A 137 3.37 -0.67 -15.78
C ARG A 137 2.19 -0.97 -16.69
N SER A 138 1.89 -0.06 -17.61
CA SER A 138 0.91 -0.32 -18.67
C SER A 138 1.50 -1.31 -19.70
N MET A 139 0.62 -1.94 -20.49
CA MET A 139 1.06 -2.79 -21.61
C MET A 139 2.08 -2.09 -22.51
N ASP A 140 1.83 -0.83 -22.89
CA ASP A 140 2.72 -0.06 -23.77
C ASP A 140 4.11 0.17 -23.16
N GLN A 141 4.20 0.31 -21.83
CA GLN A 141 5.46 0.45 -21.10
C GLN A 141 6.23 -0.86 -21.00
N MET A 142 5.56 -1.99 -21.22
CA MET A 142 6.19 -3.31 -21.20
C MET A 142 6.74 -3.75 -22.54
N ILE A 143 6.27 -3.15 -23.66
CA ILE A 143 6.77 -3.49 -25.00
C ILE A 143 8.24 -3.08 -25.12
N GLY A 144 9.09 -4.01 -25.57
CA GLY A 144 10.51 -3.76 -25.76
C GLY A 144 11.42 -4.89 -25.27
N ASN A 145 12.71 -4.57 -25.13
CA ASN A 145 13.72 -5.53 -24.68
C ASN A 145 13.89 -5.47 -23.17
N TRP A 146 13.86 -6.64 -22.55
CA TRP A 146 13.95 -6.82 -21.09
C TRP A 146 15.04 -7.82 -20.73
N ALA A 147 15.85 -7.50 -19.74
CA ALA A 147 16.80 -8.43 -19.15
C ALA A 147 16.17 -9.16 -17.96
N MET A 148 16.16 -10.48 -18.00
CA MET A 148 15.84 -11.32 -16.85
C MET A 148 17.10 -11.48 -16.01
N VAL A 149 17.03 -11.13 -14.73
CA VAL A 149 18.17 -11.19 -13.82
C VAL A 149 17.87 -12.12 -12.65
N ARG A 150 18.90 -12.78 -12.11
CA ARG A 150 18.79 -13.48 -10.81
C ARG A 150 18.93 -12.49 -9.65
N GLY A 151 18.57 -12.92 -8.46
CA GLY A 151 18.74 -12.10 -7.24
C GLY A 151 20.17 -11.61 -6.99
N SER A 152 21.19 -12.25 -7.62
CA SER A 152 22.60 -11.81 -7.62
C SER A 152 22.89 -10.66 -8.62
N GLY A 153 21.91 -10.22 -9.41
CA GLY A 153 22.08 -9.24 -10.48
C GLY A 153 22.60 -9.79 -11.81
N ALA A 154 22.94 -11.09 -11.89
CA ALA A 154 23.39 -11.70 -13.13
C ALA A 154 22.26 -11.80 -14.15
N VAL A 155 22.47 -11.30 -15.38
CA VAL A 155 21.54 -11.44 -16.50
C VAL A 155 21.55 -12.89 -16.98
N ILE A 156 20.38 -13.53 -16.96
CA ILE A 156 20.20 -14.94 -17.38
C ILE A 156 19.48 -15.08 -18.71
N CYS A 157 18.80 -14.03 -19.19
CA CYS A 157 18.11 -14.03 -20.47
C CYS A 157 17.80 -12.60 -20.92
N THR A 158 17.66 -12.38 -22.20
CA THR A 158 17.05 -11.17 -22.78
C THR A 158 15.80 -11.59 -23.54
N LEU A 159 14.68 -10.91 -23.25
CA LEU A 159 13.40 -11.12 -23.86
C LEU A 159 12.99 -9.88 -24.66
N THR A 160 12.27 -10.08 -25.77
CA THR A 160 11.56 -9.00 -26.46
C THR A 160 10.07 -9.24 -26.27
N LEU A 161 9.42 -8.36 -25.48
CA LEU A 161 7.96 -8.34 -25.33
C LEU A 161 7.36 -7.52 -26.47
N THR A 162 6.36 -8.07 -27.14
CA THR A 162 5.70 -7.40 -28.28
C THR A 162 4.23 -7.16 -28.01
N ASN A 163 3.60 -6.33 -28.84
CA ASN A 163 2.14 -6.15 -28.89
C ASN A 163 1.48 -7.04 -29.94
N THR A 164 2.20 -8.04 -30.47
CA THR A 164 1.63 -9.02 -31.40
C THR A 164 0.67 -9.93 -30.66
N GLU A 165 -0.60 -9.83 -30.98
CA GLU A 165 -1.65 -10.67 -30.39
C GLU A 165 -1.40 -12.15 -30.69
N ALA A 166 -1.56 -13.00 -29.66
CA ALA A 166 -1.32 -14.44 -29.75
C ALA A 166 -2.48 -15.27 -29.15
N GLY A 167 -3.67 -14.69 -29.17
CA GLY A 167 -4.92 -15.30 -28.70
C GLY A 167 -5.26 -14.99 -27.24
N GLY A 168 -6.52 -14.67 -26.98
CA GLY A 168 -6.99 -14.14 -25.70
C GLY A 168 -6.28 -12.83 -25.36
N ASP A 169 -5.95 -12.63 -24.06
CA ASP A 169 -5.19 -11.46 -23.59
C ASP A 169 -3.67 -11.67 -23.65
N ASN A 170 -3.19 -12.58 -24.50
CA ASN A 170 -1.78 -12.95 -24.59
C ASN A 170 -1.11 -12.29 -25.80
N PHE A 171 0.17 -11.97 -25.65
CA PHE A 171 1.02 -11.38 -26.67
C PHE A 171 2.28 -12.23 -26.88
N ALA A 172 2.87 -12.13 -28.07
CA ALA A 172 4.07 -12.89 -28.38
C ALA A 172 5.29 -12.34 -27.63
N VAL A 173 6.15 -13.25 -27.15
CA VAL A 173 7.48 -12.94 -26.62
C VAL A 173 8.54 -13.67 -27.42
N PHE A 174 9.66 -13.00 -27.67
CA PHE A 174 10.84 -13.56 -28.34
C PHE A 174 11.99 -13.66 -27.34
N VAL A 175 12.57 -14.85 -27.27
CA VAL A 175 13.73 -15.16 -26.41
C VAL A 175 15.00 -15.06 -27.25
N LYS A 176 16.02 -14.32 -26.78
CA LYS A 176 17.31 -14.27 -27.47
C LYS A 176 18.11 -15.57 -27.26
N PRO A 177 19.00 -15.95 -28.20
CA PRO A 177 19.69 -17.25 -28.16
C PRO A 177 20.61 -17.49 -26.94
N SER A 178 21.02 -16.43 -26.23
CA SER A 178 21.96 -16.48 -25.11
C SER A 178 21.30 -16.61 -23.73
N CYS A 179 20.16 -17.29 -23.64
CA CYS A 179 19.46 -17.49 -22.38
C CYS A 179 19.96 -18.72 -21.61
N ASP A 180 19.82 -18.64 -20.27
CA ASP A 180 20.10 -19.77 -19.36
C ASP A 180 19.26 -21.00 -19.76
N ALA A 181 19.84 -22.19 -19.54
CA ALA A 181 19.22 -23.46 -19.90
C ALA A 181 17.81 -23.65 -19.31
N THR A 182 17.54 -23.10 -18.13
CA THR A 182 16.24 -23.18 -17.49
C THR A 182 15.17 -22.37 -18.25
N VAL A 183 15.54 -21.18 -18.76
CA VAL A 183 14.64 -20.36 -19.58
C VAL A 183 14.41 -20.99 -20.94
N VAL A 184 15.46 -21.56 -21.53
CA VAL A 184 15.37 -22.29 -22.82
C VAL A 184 14.46 -23.52 -22.66
N ALA A 185 14.60 -24.27 -21.56
CA ALA A 185 13.77 -25.44 -21.29
C ALA A 185 12.28 -25.08 -21.06
N PHE A 186 12.02 -23.94 -20.40
CA PHE A 186 10.67 -23.41 -20.21
C PHE A 186 10.06 -22.94 -21.53
N ALA A 187 10.87 -22.46 -22.47
CA ALA A 187 10.52 -22.00 -23.80
C ALA A 187 9.31 -21.02 -23.80
N PRO A 188 9.44 -19.83 -23.18
CA PRO A 188 8.36 -18.88 -23.16
C PRO A 188 8.08 -18.36 -24.58
N THR A 189 6.83 -18.39 -24.99
CA THR A 189 6.35 -17.92 -26.30
C THR A 189 5.28 -16.83 -26.18
N LEU A 190 4.66 -16.74 -25.00
CA LEU A 190 3.56 -15.82 -24.72
C LEU A 190 3.86 -15.01 -23.46
N TRP A 191 3.30 -13.82 -23.41
CA TRP A 191 3.31 -12.98 -22.22
C TRP A 191 1.99 -12.21 -22.08
N ARG A 192 1.64 -11.81 -20.88
CA ARG A 192 0.57 -10.85 -20.55
C ARG A 192 0.87 -10.14 -19.25
N LEU A 193 0.15 -9.03 -19.01
CA LEU A 193 0.07 -8.42 -17.69
C LEU A 193 -1.18 -8.92 -16.97
N GLU A 194 -1.00 -9.40 -15.76
CA GLU A 194 -2.09 -9.76 -14.87
C GLU A 194 -1.83 -9.15 -13.50
N ARG A 195 -2.73 -8.28 -13.03
CA ARG A 195 -2.62 -7.55 -11.75
C ARG A 195 -1.31 -6.78 -11.57
N GLY A 196 -0.73 -6.27 -12.65
CA GLY A 196 0.52 -5.52 -12.62
C GLY A 196 1.77 -6.40 -12.66
N GLU A 197 1.62 -7.71 -12.69
CA GLU A 197 2.72 -8.66 -12.86
C GLU A 197 2.83 -9.13 -14.30
N MET A 198 4.06 -9.33 -14.76
CA MET A 198 4.31 -9.92 -16.07
C MET A 198 4.32 -11.44 -15.96
N LEU A 199 3.38 -12.08 -16.63
CA LEU A 199 3.34 -13.53 -16.76
C LEU A 199 3.99 -13.96 -18.08
N LEU A 200 4.93 -14.89 -17.99
CA LEU A 200 5.48 -15.61 -19.15
C LEU A 200 4.86 -17.00 -19.21
N MET A 201 4.47 -17.41 -20.39
CA MET A 201 3.83 -18.69 -20.61
C MET A 201 4.49 -19.43 -21.77
N SER A 202 4.56 -20.77 -21.64
CA SER A 202 4.95 -21.65 -22.71
C SER A 202 3.70 -22.17 -23.44
N ALA A 203 3.81 -22.36 -24.75
CA ALA A 203 2.75 -22.98 -25.55
C ALA A 203 2.71 -24.53 -25.45
N ARG A 204 3.52 -25.11 -24.53
CA ARG A 204 3.62 -26.57 -24.33
C ARG A 204 2.66 -27.04 -23.28
#